data_bd94521e23515a1e8ab4819c86cb6290
#
_entry.id   bd94521e23515a1e8ab4819c86cb6290
#
_cell.length_a   1.000
_cell.length_b   1.000
_cell.length_c   1.000
_cell.angle_alpha   90.00
_cell.angle_beta   90.00
_cell.angle_gamma   90.00
#
_symmetry.space_group_name_H-M   'P 1'
#
loop_
_entity.id
_entity.type
_entity.pdbx_description
1 polymer ?
#
loop_
_entity_poly.entity_id
_entity_poly.type
_entity_poly.pdbx_seq_one_letter_code
_entity_poly.pdbx_strand_id
1 'polypeptide(L)'
;MNYSVGTRSSMRSFFGQRGPGRAVHTNAGPGPDYRPLTRRILLGAGITTTLVSVPMGPVAAEGSEATSPSVVIDIEHRQGEVRFSDEEWRQRLSPEQYRVLRREATERRWTSPLNDEKRPGVFKCAGCGSPLFNMSAKYESGTGWPSFYAPLPGAVTEVPDNSLMFMPRTEVRCRRCQGHLGHVFDDGPAPTGLRYCMNGAALQFNPSPGAAETNGSA
;
A
#
# COMPACT_ATOMS: atom_id res chain seq x y z
N MET A 1 22.05 55.37 -41.91
CA MET A 1 23.28 54.95 -42.61
C MET A 1 24.12 54.16 -41.66
N ASN A 2 24.62 53.08 -42.13
CA ASN A 2 25.54 52.03 -41.60
C ASN A 2 24.90 50.74 -41.07
N TYR A 3 24.90 49.81 -41.99
CA TYR A 3 24.82 48.37 -41.82
C TYR A 3 26.10 47.84 -41.17
N SER A 4 26.02 46.88 -40.25
CA SER A 4 27.13 45.98 -39.99
C SER A 4 26.61 44.54 -39.89
N VAL A 5 27.16 43.77 -40.79
CA VAL A 5 26.96 42.33 -41.01
C VAL A 5 28.05 41.58 -40.23
N GLY A 6 27.74 40.43 -39.72
CA GLY A 6 28.71 39.43 -39.31
C GLY A 6 28.23 38.69 -38.05
N THR A 7 28.29 37.39 -37.85
CA THR A 7 28.96 36.30 -38.55
C THR A 7 28.35 34.99 -38.07
N ARG A 8 28.16 34.06 -38.98
CA ARG A 8 27.78 32.66 -38.71
C ARG A 8 28.86 31.96 -37.90
N SER A 9 28.48 31.30 -36.80
CA SER A 9 29.35 30.36 -36.15
C SER A 9 28.75 28.93 -36.22
N SER A 10 29.62 28.06 -36.73
CA SER A 10 29.47 26.69 -37.11
C SER A 10 29.04 25.74 -36.01
N MET A 11 27.98 24.96 -36.27
CA MET A 11 27.66 23.74 -35.54
C MET A 11 28.76 22.68 -35.78
N ARG A 12 29.44 22.26 -34.75
CA ARG A 12 30.23 21.03 -34.74
C ARG A 12 29.45 19.93 -34.06
N SER A 13 29.03 18.96 -34.86
CA SER A 13 28.52 17.68 -34.42
C SER A 13 29.61 16.89 -33.66
N PHE A 14 29.38 16.58 -32.38
CA PHE A 14 30.17 15.56 -31.68
C PHE A 14 29.41 14.26 -31.71
N PHE A 15 29.82 13.38 -32.61
CA PHE A 15 29.51 11.95 -32.56
C PHE A 15 30.40 11.33 -31.48
N GLY A 16 29.85 11.00 -30.32
CA GLY A 16 30.49 10.23 -29.27
C GLY A 16 30.22 8.74 -29.48
N GLN A 17 31.27 7.98 -29.67
CA GLN A 17 31.30 6.53 -29.87
C GLN A 17 30.73 5.79 -28.67
N ARG A 18 29.83 4.83 -28.94
CA ARG A 18 29.36 3.82 -27.96
C ARG A 18 30.44 2.76 -27.80
N GLY A 19 31.01 2.63 -26.62
CA GLY A 19 31.83 1.51 -26.21
C GLY A 19 30.98 0.27 -25.89
N PRO A 20 31.55 -0.96 -26.04
CA PRO A 20 30.80 -2.20 -25.87
C PRO A 20 30.43 -2.47 -24.41
N GLY A 21 29.18 -2.86 -24.20
CA GLY A 21 28.60 -3.18 -22.89
C GLY A 21 29.32 -4.33 -22.20
N ARG A 22 29.71 -4.12 -20.97
CA ARG A 22 30.24 -5.11 -20.05
C ARG A 22 29.09 -5.89 -19.44
N ALA A 23 28.94 -7.16 -19.80
CA ALA A 23 27.99 -8.07 -19.17
C ALA A 23 28.35 -8.25 -17.69
N VAL A 24 27.46 -7.88 -16.81
CA VAL A 24 27.56 -8.17 -15.37
C VAL A 24 26.87 -9.52 -15.13
N HIS A 25 27.70 -10.56 -14.90
CA HIS A 25 27.22 -11.85 -14.41
C HIS A 25 26.73 -11.67 -12.96
N THR A 26 25.42 -11.70 -12.74
CA THR A 26 24.84 -11.84 -11.41
C THR A 26 24.85 -13.30 -11.00
N ASN A 27 25.73 -13.63 -10.09
CA ASN A 27 25.76 -14.92 -9.40
C ASN A 27 24.60 -14.92 -8.38
N ALA A 28 23.47 -15.51 -8.74
CA ALA A 28 22.39 -15.80 -7.80
C ALA A 28 22.78 -17.03 -6.98
N GLY A 29 23.14 -16.83 -5.72
CA GLY A 29 23.32 -17.91 -4.76
C GLY A 29 21.98 -18.61 -4.46
N PRO A 30 21.99 -19.91 -4.07
CA PRO A 30 20.78 -20.67 -3.80
C PRO A 30 20.05 -20.10 -2.59
N GLY A 31 18.73 -19.85 -2.77
CA GLY A 31 17.84 -19.43 -1.70
C GLY A 31 17.64 -20.53 -0.64
N PRO A 32 17.17 -20.19 0.58
CA PRO A 32 17.01 -21.16 1.64
C PRO A 32 15.92 -22.19 1.31
N ASP A 33 16.27 -23.46 1.44
CA ASP A 33 15.41 -24.62 1.27
C ASP A 33 14.24 -24.60 2.25
N TYR A 34 13.04 -24.39 1.75
CA TYR A 34 11.81 -24.60 2.49
C TYR A 34 11.47 -26.11 2.50
N ARG A 35 11.77 -26.80 3.60
CA ARG A 35 11.25 -28.17 3.83
C ARG A 35 9.83 -28.08 4.39
N PRO A 36 8.84 -28.72 3.77
CA PRO A 36 7.51 -28.81 4.34
C PRO A 36 7.52 -29.79 5.53
N LEU A 37 7.04 -29.33 6.70
CA LEU A 37 6.82 -30.15 7.85
C LEU A 37 5.62 -31.09 7.61
N THR A 38 5.89 -32.36 7.35
CA THR A 38 4.89 -33.43 7.31
C THR A 38 4.32 -33.68 8.70
N ARG A 39 3.05 -33.35 8.90
CA ARG A 39 2.30 -33.70 10.11
C ARG A 39 2.08 -35.22 10.15
N ARG A 40 2.74 -35.89 11.08
CA ARG A 40 2.43 -37.27 11.49
C ARG A 40 1.10 -37.26 12.24
N ILE A 41 0.10 -37.90 11.65
CA ILE A 41 -1.15 -38.23 12.32
C ILE A 41 -0.89 -39.45 13.18
N LEU A 42 -0.96 -39.30 14.51
CA LEU A 42 -1.01 -40.40 15.46
C LEU A 42 -2.47 -40.82 15.62
N LEU A 43 -2.79 -42.00 15.12
CA LEU A 43 -4.03 -42.73 15.43
C LEU A 43 -3.94 -43.24 16.88
N GLY A 44 -4.69 -42.65 17.78
CA GLY A 44 -4.85 -43.09 19.17
C GLY A 44 -6.19 -43.80 19.35
N ALA A 45 -6.12 -44.95 19.99
CA ALA A 45 -7.12 -45.95 20.20
C ALA A 45 -8.35 -45.53 21.05
N GLY A 46 -9.41 -46.20 20.79
CA GLY A 46 -10.73 -46.31 21.36
C GLY A 46 -10.98 -45.93 22.82
N ILE A 47 -12.12 -45.26 23.00
CA ILE A 47 -12.79 -45.11 24.28
C ILE A 47 -14.25 -45.57 24.06
N THR A 48 -14.62 -46.66 24.71
CA THR A 48 -15.98 -47.18 24.81
C THR A 48 -16.83 -46.25 25.68
N THR A 49 -17.86 -45.65 25.09
CA THR A 49 -18.80 -44.80 25.84
C THR A 49 -20.05 -45.59 26.19
N THR A 50 -20.27 -45.75 27.47
CA THR A 50 -21.47 -46.34 28.07
C THR A 50 -22.66 -45.38 27.91
N LEU A 51 -23.75 -45.86 27.32
CA LEU A 51 -25.03 -45.16 27.21
C LEU A 51 -25.73 -45.15 28.57
N VAL A 52 -25.89 -43.93 29.14
CA VAL A 52 -26.81 -43.70 30.25
C VAL A 52 -28.07 -43.03 29.68
N SER A 53 -29.20 -43.76 29.74
CA SER A 53 -30.51 -43.22 29.36
C SER A 53 -31.03 -42.32 30.46
N VAL A 54 -31.33 -41.05 30.11
CA VAL A 54 -32.04 -40.08 30.96
C VAL A 54 -33.44 -39.87 30.36
N PRO A 55 -34.53 -39.98 31.17
CA PRO A 55 -35.88 -39.80 30.65
C PRO A 55 -36.20 -38.35 30.34
N MET A 56 -36.78 -38.09 29.17
CA MET A 56 -37.30 -36.81 28.73
C MET A 56 -38.62 -36.51 29.47
N GLY A 57 -38.64 -35.39 30.21
CA GLY A 57 -39.85 -34.66 30.59
C GLY A 57 -40.10 -33.51 29.63
N PRO A 58 -41.37 -33.15 29.36
CA PRO A 58 -41.68 -32.03 28.43
C PRO A 58 -41.46 -30.71 29.12
N VAL A 59 -40.61 -29.87 28.52
CA VAL A 59 -40.49 -28.46 28.87
C VAL A 59 -41.09 -27.62 27.72
N ALA A 60 -42.14 -26.88 28.10
CA ALA A 60 -42.86 -25.98 27.21
C ALA A 60 -41.97 -24.85 26.72
N ALA A 61 -42.15 -24.55 25.45
CA ALA A 61 -41.56 -23.38 24.78
C ALA A 61 -42.24 -22.10 25.21
N GLU A 62 -41.52 -21.03 25.31
CA GLU A 62 -41.83 -19.72 24.75
C GLU A 62 -40.74 -18.74 25.15
N GLY A 63 -40.06 -18.21 24.16
CA GLY A 63 -39.10 -17.13 24.31
C GLY A 63 -38.67 -16.69 22.93
N SER A 64 -39.41 -15.73 22.35
CA SER A 64 -39.02 -15.07 21.12
C SER A 64 -37.77 -14.23 21.38
N GLU A 65 -36.62 -14.73 21.06
CA GLU A 65 -35.38 -13.95 20.97
C GLU A 65 -35.34 -13.22 19.65
N ALA A 66 -35.50 -11.91 19.76
CA ALA A 66 -35.18 -10.99 18.68
C ALA A 66 -33.71 -11.17 18.36
N THR A 67 -33.47 -11.79 17.22
CA THR A 67 -32.13 -11.98 16.65
C THR A 67 -31.61 -10.60 16.22
N SER A 68 -30.84 -9.96 17.09
CA SER A 68 -29.91 -8.91 16.68
C SER A 68 -28.99 -9.50 15.61
N PRO A 69 -28.73 -8.82 14.50
CA PRO A 69 -27.74 -9.28 13.56
C PRO A 69 -26.39 -9.26 14.26
N SER A 70 -25.96 -10.42 14.70
CA SER A 70 -24.59 -10.66 15.11
C SER A 70 -23.73 -10.28 13.93
N VAL A 71 -22.99 -9.19 14.05
CA VAL A 71 -21.86 -8.90 13.18
C VAL A 71 -20.87 -10.01 13.46
N VAL A 72 -20.97 -11.06 12.69
CA VAL A 72 -19.93 -12.09 12.62
C VAL A 72 -18.75 -11.38 11.98
N ILE A 73 -17.89 -10.84 12.83
CA ILE A 73 -16.54 -10.48 12.41
C ILE A 73 -15.86 -11.83 12.17
N ASP A 74 -15.95 -12.32 10.95
CA ASP A 74 -15.13 -13.41 10.48
C ASP A 74 -13.67 -12.95 10.50
N ILE A 75 -13.09 -12.99 11.70
CA ILE A 75 -11.65 -12.89 11.92
C ILE A 75 -11.09 -14.28 11.66
N GLU A 76 -11.37 -14.82 10.51
CA GLU A 76 -10.60 -15.92 10.01
C GLU A 76 -9.28 -15.37 9.48
N HIS A 77 -8.22 -15.66 10.19
CA HIS A 77 -6.83 -15.26 9.97
C HIS A 77 -6.29 -15.75 8.61
N ARG A 78 -6.84 -15.26 7.52
CA ARG A 78 -6.11 -15.14 6.26
C ARG A 78 -5.33 -13.84 6.32
N GLN A 79 -4.18 -13.91 6.97
CA GLN A 79 -3.13 -12.87 6.98
C GLN A 79 -3.62 -11.45 6.62
N GLY A 80 -4.52 -10.90 7.43
CA GLY A 80 -4.75 -9.48 7.49
C GLY A 80 -5.54 -8.80 6.36
N GLU A 81 -6.19 -9.50 5.44
CA GLU A 81 -7.06 -8.85 4.46
C GLU A 81 -8.27 -8.19 5.13
N VAL A 82 -8.53 -6.95 4.75
CA VAL A 82 -9.73 -6.20 5.16
C VAL A 82 -10.64 -6.09 3.96
N ARG A 83 -11.81 -6.72 4.06
CA ARG A 83 -12.85 -6.68 3.02
C ARG A 83 -14.12 -6.10 3.62
N PHE A 84 -14.60 -5.03 3.01
CA PHE A 84 -15.89 -4.43 3.29
C PHE A 84 -16.67 -4.35 1.97
N SER A 85 -18.00 -4.36 2.08
CA SER A 85 -18.88 -4.03 0.96
C SER A 85 -18.67 -2.59 0.48
N ASP A 86 -19.11 -2.30 -0.73
CA ASP A 86 -19.01 -0.95 -1.29
C ASP A 86 -19.75 0.09 -0.42
N GLU A 87 -20.89 -0.31 0.15
CA GLU A 87 -21.69 0.54 1.04
C GLU A 87 -20.95 0.81 2.36
N GLU A 88 -20.35 -0.20 2.97
CA GLU A 88 -19.56 -0.02 4.19
C GLU A 88 -18.34 0.86 3.96
N TRP A 89 -17.70 0.77 2.78
CA TRP A 89 -16.62 1.68 2.43
C TRP A 89 -17.09 3.14 2.34
N ARG A 90 -18.27 3.39 1.74
CA ARG A 90 -18.85 4.75 1.66
C ARG A 90 -19.15 5.33 3.02
N GLN A 91 -19.59 4.51 3.97
CA GLN A 91 -19.87 4.95 5.34
C GLN A 91 -18.61 5.27 6.14
N ARG A 92 -17.48 4.57 5.84
CA ARG A 92 -16.21 4.69 6.58
C ARG A 92 -15.28 5.77 6.04
N LEU A 93 -15.38 6.08 4.77
CA LEU A 93 -14.46 6.96 4.06
C LEU A 93 -15.15 8.29 3.74
N SER A 94 -14.36 9.37 3.73
CA SER A 94 -14.85 10.61 3.12
C SER A 94 -15.11 10.39 1.63
N PRO A 95 -15.94 11.21 0.97
CA PRO A 95 -16.20 11.10 -0.46
C PRO A 95 -14.91 11.10 -1.30
N GLU A 96 -13.93 11.89 -0.92
CA GLU A 96 -12.63 11.96 -1.61
C GLU A 96 -11.79 10.69 -1.39
N GLN A 97 -11.67 10.25 -0.13
CA GLN A 97 -10.99 8.99 0.19
C GLN A 97 -11.62 7.80 -0.53
N TYR A 98 -12.95 7.74 -0.56
CA TYR A 98 -13.65 6.68 -1.29
C TYR A 98 -13.35 6.72 -2.80
N ARG A 99 -13.39 7.91 -3.42
CA ARG A 99 -13.05 8.05 -4.84
C ARG A 99 -11.63 7.59 -5.12
N VAL A 100 -10.67 7.94 -4.29
CA VAL A 100 -9.27 7.54 -4.46
C VAL A 100 -9.10 6.05 -4.18
N LEU A 101 -9.42 5.59 -2.97
CA LEU A 101 -9.12 4.23 -2.53
C LEU A 101 -9.95 3.14 -3.24
N ARG A 102 -11.18 3.45 -3.69
CA ARG A 102 -12.13 2.44 -4.20
C ARG A 102 -12.55 2.66 -5.65
N ARG A 103 -12.25 3.83 -6.23
CA ARG A 103 -12.57 4.17 -7.62
C ARG A 103 -11.33 4.59 -8.41
N GLU A 104 -10.13 4.36 -7.86
CA GLU A 104 -8.84 4.59 -8.53
C GLU A 104 -8.68 6.03 -9.04
N ALA A 105 -9.36 6.99 -8.38
CA ALA A 105 -9.23 8.39 -8.73
C ALA A 105 -7.90 8.97 -8.24
N THR A 106 -7.44 10.01 -8.90
CA THR A 106 -6.29 10.80 -8.45
C THR A 106 -6.79 12.11 -7.85
N GLU A 107 -6.27 12.48 -6.68
CA GLU A 107 -6.50 13.79 -6.08
C GLU A 107 -5.82 14.90 -6.89
N ARG A 108 -6.28 16.13 -6.72
CA ARG A 108 -5.64 17.28 -7.37
C ARG A 108 -4.24 17.50 -6.78
N ARG A 109 -3.24 17.76 -7.64
CA ARG A 109 -1.87 18.08 -7.19
C ARG A 109 -1.86 19.29 -6.25
N TRP A 110 -0.95 19.31 -5.30
CA TRP A 110 -0.72 20.40 -4.34
C TRP A 110 -1.88 20.66 -3.36
N THR A 111 -2.83 19.74 -3.21
CA THR A 111 -3.96 19.91 -2.29
C THR A 111 -3.78 19.16 -0.98
N SER A 112 -2.95 18.13 -0.95
CA SER A 112 -2.73 17.36 0.27
C SER A 112 -1.83 18.11 1.26
N PRO A 113 -2.25 18.28 2.52
CA PRO A 113 -1.39 18.81 3.59
C PRO A 113 -0.22 17.88 3.90
N LEU A 114 -0.28 16.62 3.50
CA LEU A 114 0.81 15.66 3.70
C LEU A 114 2.03 15.92 2.81
N ASN A 115 1.93 16.82 1.83
CA ASN A 115 3.10 17.29 1.09
C ASN A 115 4.11 17.92 2.04
N ASP A 116 3.64 18.79 2.93
CA ASP A 116 4.49 19.57 3.83
C ASP A 116 4.77 18.86 5.18
N GLU A 117 4.24 17.66 5.38
CA GLU A 117 4.49 16.89 6.60
C GLU A 117 5.95 16.45 6.68
N LYS A 118 6.62 16.77 7.80
CA LYS A 118 8.06 16.49 8.05
C LYS A 118 8.34 15.90 9.42
N ARG A 119 7.34 15.82 10.28
CA ARG A 119 7.52 15.23 11.62
C ARG A 119 7.85 13.74 11.53
N PRO A 120 8.66 13.19 12.44
CA PRO A 120 8.87 11.75 12.53
C PRO A 120 7.55 10.99 12.70
N GLY A 121 7.36 9.91 11.94
CA GLY A 121 6.11 9.16 12.00
C GLY A 121 5.94 8.17 10.85
N VAL A 122 4.74 7.62 10.78
CA VAL A 122 4.36 6.59 9.81
C VAL A 122 3.09 7.02 9.06
N PHE A 123 3.11 6.88 7.75
CA PHE A 123 1.93 7.02 6.92
C PHE A 123 1.18 5.70 6.86
N LYS A 124 -0.10 5.73 7.20
CA LYS A 124 -1.01 4.59 7.23
C LYS A 124 -2.04 4.70 6.11
N CYS A 125 -2.61 3.57 5.71
CA CYS A 125 -3.74 3.54 4.79
C CYS A 125 -4.96 4.20 5.43
N ALA A 126 -5.54 5.19 4.76
CA ALA A 126 -6.74 5.87 5.25
C ALA A 126 -7.96 4.92 5.32
N GLY A 127 -7.97 3.84 4.54
CA GLY A 127 -9.06 2.88 4.54
C GLY A 127 -9.00 1.86 5.67
N CYS A 128 -7.84 1.30 5.96
CA CYS A 128 -7.74 0.17 6.90
C CYS A 128 -6.73 0.38 8.05
N GLY A 129 -6.06 1.54 8.12
CA GLY A 129 -5.11 1.86 9.18
C GLY A 129 -3.77 1.12 9.11
N SER A 130 -3.52 0.30 8.07
CA SER A 130 -2.25 -0.42 7.92
C SER A 130 -1.08 0.54 7.70
N PRO A 131 0.07 0.34 8.35
CA PRO A 131 1.28 1.12 8.10
C PRO A 131 1.78 0.85 6.68
N LEU A 132 2.13 1.91 5.95
CA LEU A 132 2.53 1.83 4.55
C LEU A 132 3.93 2.38 4.29
N PHE A 133 4.23 3.58 4.79
CA PHE A 133 5.48 4.27 4.55
C PHE A 133 6.01 4.91 5.83
N ASN A 134 7.33 4.93 5.98
CA ASN A 134 7.98 5.68 7.05
C ASN A 134 8.29 7.10 6.56
N MET A 135 8.25 8.09 7.46
CA MET A 135 8.67 9.46 7.16
C MET A 135 10.12 9.52 6.64
N SER A 136 11.01 8.65 7.11
CA SER A 136 12.39 8.59 6.63
C SER A 136 12.53 8.26 5.13
N ALA A 137 11.51 7.65 4.53
CA ALA A 137 11.47 7.36 3.10
C ALA A 137 10.82 8.49 2.28
N LYS A 138 10.19 9.48 2.92
CA LYS A 138 9.55 10.61 2.24
C LYS A 138 10.58 11.60 1.72
N TYR A 139 10.32 12.13 0.53
CA TYR A 139 11.13 13.20 -0.06
C TYR A 139 10.29 14.14 -0.91
N GLU A 140 10.83 15.32 -1.23
CA GLU A 140 10.18 16.32 -2.07
C GLU A 140 10.45 16.02 -3.55
N SER A 141 9.47 15.43 -4.23
CA SER A 141 9.60 15.10 -5.67
C SER A 141 9.25 16.25 -6.61
N GLY A 142 8.64 17.31 -6.11
CA GLY A 142 8.15 18.42 -6.93
C GLY A 142 6.93 18.10 -7.79
N THR A 143 6.33 16.92 -7.63
CA THR A 143 5.16 16.48 -8.43
C THR A 143 3.83 16.99 -7.91
N GLY A 144 3.77 17.40 -6.64
CA GLY A 144 2.56 17.88 -5.96
C GLY A 144 1.77 16.81 -5.21
N TRP A 145 2.34 15.63 -5.04
CA TRP A 145 1.83 14.54 -4.23
C TRP A 145 2.89 14.01 -3.27
N PRO A 146 2.51 13.46 -2.11
CA PRO A 146 3.44 12.79 -1.20
C PRO A 146 4.22 11.71 -1.91
N SER A 147 5.55 11.77 -1.83
CA SER A 147 6.44 10.86 -2.55
C SER A 147 7.41 10.17 -1.61
N PHE A 148 7.64 8.87 -1.86
CA PHE A 148 8.50 8.02 -1.04
C PHE A 148 9.42 7.20 -1.95
N TYR A 149 10.65 6.92 -1.49
CA TYR A 149 11.56 6.05 -2.24
C TYR A 149 11.36 4.55 -1.95
N ALA A 150 10.68 4.19 -0.85
CA ALA A 150 10.37 2.80 -0.51
C ALA A 150 9.16 2.71 0.43
N PRO A 151 8.30 1.67 0.31
CA PRO A 151 7.30 1.33 1.29
C PRO A 151 7.91 0.54 2.46
N LEU A 152 7.14 0.35 3.53
CA LEU A 152 7.46 -0.63 4.55
C LEU A 152 7.39 -2.06 3.97
N PRO A 153 8.22 -3.00 4.46
CA PRO A 153 8.23 -4.37 3.94
C PRO A 153 6.84 -5.01 3.95
N GLY A 154 6.40 -5.50 2.79
CA GLY A 154 5.12 -6.18 2.64
C GLY A 154 3.87 -5.30 2.83
N ALA A 155 3.99 -3.98 2.83
CA ALA A 155 2.88 -3.06 3.07
C ALA A 155 2.01 -2.81 1.83
N VAL A 156 2.57 -2.91 0.65
CA VAL A 156 1.90 -2.61 -0.62
C VAL A 156 1.94 -3.79 -1.58
N THR A 157 1.07 -3.75 -2.58
CA THR A 157 1.06 -4.61 -3.76
C THR A 157 1.17 -3.75 -4.99
N GLU A 158 2.02 -4.14 -5.91
CA GLU A 158 2.21 -3.48 -7.20
C GLU A 158 1.49 -4.27 -8.29
N VAL A 159 0.69 -3.58 -9.10
CA VAL A 159 -0.16 -4.18 -10.14
C VAL A 159 0.04 -3.43 -11.44
N PRO A 160 0.22 -4.12 -12.59
CA PRO A 160 0.27 -3.44 -13.88
C PRO A 160 -1.02 -2.64 -14.14
N ASP A 161 -0.88 -1.36 -14.45
CA ASP A 161 -1.98 -0.47 -14.84
C ASP A 161 -1.89 -0.14 -16.35
N ASN A 162 -2.76 -0.76 -17.12
CA ASN A 162 -2.88 -0.57 -18.56
C ASN A 162 -4.05 0.33 -18.94
N SER A 163 -4.64 1.07 -18.00
CA SER A 163 -5.78 1.95 -18.24
C SER A 163 -5.47 3.06 -19.27
N LEU A 164 -4.21 3.48 -19.33
CA LEU A 164 -3.70 4.41 -20.35
C LEU A 164 -3.01 3.62 -21.46
N MET A 165 -3.69 3.45 -22.59
CA MET A 165 -3.30 2.58 -23.71
C MET A 165 -1.86 2.79 -24.24
N PHE A 166 -1.27 3.99 -24.05
CA PHE A 166 0.07 4.34 -24.56
C PHE A 166 1.11 4.61 -23.44
N MET A 167 0.73 4.47 -22.18
CA MET A 167 1.60 4.73 -21.04
C MET A 167 1.37 3.69 -19.95
N PRO A 168 1.95 2.49 -20.07
CA PRO A 168 1.86 1.48 -19.02
C PRO A 168 2.47 2.04 -17.73
N ARG A 169 1.76 1.87 -16.63
CA ARG A 169 2.17 2.30 -15.29
C ARG A 169 2.08 1.13 -14.33
N THR A 170 2.66 1.27 -13.16
CA THR A 170 2.49 0.31 -12.07
C THR A 170 1.69 0.97 -10.96
N GLU A 171 0.49 0.46 -10.75
CA GLU A 171 -0.38 0.88 -9.65
C GLU A 171 0.13 0.33 -8.33
N VAL A 172 0.02 1.14 -7.27
CA VAL A 172 0.33 0.76 -5.90
C VAL A 172 -0.96 0.67 -5.09
N ARG A 173 -1.21 -0.51 -4.51
CA ARG A 173 -2.37 -0.79 -3.65
C ARG A 173 -1.94 -1.11 -2.23
N CYS A 174 -2.77 -0.78 -1.27
CA CYS A 174 -2.60 -1.29 0.10
C CYS A 174 -2.71 -2.81 0.10
N ARG A 175 -1.69 -3.54 0.59
CA ARG A 175 -1.71 -5.00 0.59
C ARG A 175 -2.90 -5.56 1.37
N ARG A 176 -3.32 -4.89 2.45
CA ARG A 176 -4.34 -5.39 3.37
C ARG A 176 -5.77 -5.19 2.88
N CYS A 177 -6.11 -4.04 2.30
CA CYS A 177 -7.48 -3.74 1.86
C CYS A 177 -7.64 -3.57 0.36
N GLN A 178 -6.55 -3.73 -0.40
CA GLN A 178 -6.49 -3.56 -1.86
C GLN A 178 -6.99 -2.17 -2.34
N GLY A 179 -6.98 -1.17 -1.45
CA GLY A 179 -7.29 0.20 -1.81
C GLY A 179 -6.19 0.82 -2.65
N HIS A 180 -6.58 1.54 -3.71
CA HIS A 180 -5.67 2.29 -4.57
C HIS A 180 -4.94 3.38 -3.77
N LEU A 181 -3.61 3.44 -3.85
CA LEU A 181 -2.80 4.44 -3.17
C LEU A 181 -2.21 5.45 -4.16
N GLY A 182 -1.80 5.01 -5.32
CA GLY A 182 -1.11 5.80 -6.32
C GLY A 182 -0.34 4.91 -7.30
N HIS A 183 0.80 5.40 -7.79
CA HIS A 183 1.64 4.70 -8.75
C HIS A 183 3.12 4.77 -8.35
N VAL A 184 3.89 3.79 -8.82
CA VAL A 184 5.35 3.77 -8.69
C VAL A 184 5.99 4.03 -10.05
N PHE A 185 7.09 4.79 -10.02
CA PHE A 185 7.89 5.20 -11.17
C PHE A 185 9.38 4.91 -10.90
N ASP A 186 10.19 4.82 -11.94
CA ASP A 186 11.63 4.54 -11.92
C ASP A 186 12.51 5.80 -11.97
N ASP A 187 11.94 6.95 -11.60
CA ASP A 187 12.58 8.25 -11.62
C ASP A 187 12.85 8.80 -10.20
N GLY A 188 12.94 7.93 -9.22
CA GLY A 188 13.18 8.26 -7.82
C GLY A 188 14.66 8.41 -7.44
N PRO A 189 14.94 8.83 -6.20
CA PRO A 189 16.30 8.96 -5.69
C PRO A 189 16.89 7.62 -5.25
N ALA A 190 18.21 7.61 -5.01
CA ALA A 190 18.84 6.54 -4.26
C ALA A 190 18.17 6.39 -2.87
N PRO A 191 18.15 5.20 -2.27
CA PRO A 191 18.85 3.98 -2.68
C PRO A 191 18.11 3.10 -3.70
N THR A 192 16.81 3.31 -3.93
CA THR A 192 16.00 2.40 -4.75
C THR A 192 15.90 2.81 -6.21
N GLY A 193 16.03 4.09 -6.53
CA GLY A 193 15.72 4.64 -7.83
C GLY A 193 14.20 4.73 -8.09
N LEU A 194 13.36 4.37 -7.12
CA LEU A 194 11.91 4.34 -7.27
C LEU A 194 11.25 5.55 -6.62
N ARG A 195 10.16 6.01 -7.23
CA ARG A 195 9.28 7.04 -6.69
C ARG A 195 7.86 6.49 -6.53
N TYR A 196 7.48 6.22 -5.30
CA TYR A 196 6.11 5.92 -4.92
C TYR A 196 5.34 7.24 -4.78
N CYS A 197 4.58 7.61 -5.80
CA CYS A 197 3.79 8.84 -5.87
C CYS A 197 2.38 8.55 -5.39
N MET A 198 2.07 8.93 -4.14
CA MET A 198 0.85 8.51 -3.45
C MET A 198 -0.15 9.65 -3.34
N ASN A 199 -1.45 9.33 -3.48
CA ASN A 199 -2.51 10.27 -3.14
C ASN A 199 -2.53 10.51 -1.63
N GLY A 200 -2.46 11.76 -1.20
CA GLY A 200 -2.53 12.10 0.22
C GLY A 200 -3.89 11.73 0.83
N ALA A 201 -4.97 11.82 0.06
CA ALA A 201 -6.30 11.38 0.48
C ALA A 201 -6.34 9.87 0.83
N ALA A 202 -5.46 9.05 0.26
CA ALA A 202 -5.34 7.62 0.58
C ALA A 202 -4.52 7.35 1.85
N LEU A 203 -3.91 8.38 2.44
CA LEU A 203 -2.99 8.28 3.56
C LEU A 203 -3.51 8.99 4.81
N GLN A 204 -3.10 8.50 5.96
CA GLN A 204 -3.18 9.16 7.26
C GLN A 204 -1.79 9.19 7.88
N PHE A 205 -1.37 10.36 8.36
CA PHE A 205 -0.11 10.47 9.08
C PHE A 205 -0.31 10.18 10.57
N ASN A 206 0.56 9.37 11.14
CA ASN A 206 0.61 9.04 12.55
C ASN A 206 1.98 9.46 13.08
N PRO A 207 2.09 10.57 13.81
CA PRO A 207 3.37 11.02 14.36
C PRO A 207 3.89 10.03 15.40
N SER A 208 5.21 9.93 15.50
CA SER A 208 5.86 9.18 16.57
C SER A 208 5.61 9.85 17.94
N PRO A 209 5.54 9.07 19.03
CA PRO A 209 5.46 9.65 20.37
C PRO A 209 6.58 10.68 20.60
N GLY A 210 6.25 11.86 21.11
CA GLY A 210 7.19 12.97 21.33
C GLY A 210 7.41 13.91 20.13
N ALA A 211 6.86 13.60 18.96
CA ALA A 211 6.96 14.48 17.78
C ALA A 211 5.90 15.60 17.75
N ALA A 212 5.00 15.65 18.71
CA ALA A 212 3.84 16.55 18.68
C ALA A 212 4.14 18.00 19.14
N GLU A 213 5.30 18.29 19.71
CA GLU A 213 5.52 19.55 20.46
C GLU A 213 6.47 20.57 19.81
N THR A 214 6.94 20.38 18.57
CA THR A 214 7.92 21.31 17.97
C THR A 214 7.34 22.39 17.06
N ASN A 215 6.02 22.52 16.96
CA ASN A 215 5.38 23.55 16.14
C ASN A 215 4.74 24.68 16.98
N GLY A 216 5.49 25.28 17.88
CA GLY A 216 5.03 26.43 18.64
C GLY A 216 6.19 27.27 19.16
N SER A 217 6.63 28.23 18.36
CA SER A 217 7.34 29.46 18.75
C SER A 217 8.51 29.77 17.84
N ALA A 218 8.27 30.55 16.84
CA ALA A 218 9.18 31.56 16.34
C ALA A 218 8.37 32.62 15.61
#